data_719ddd4babdc74d9a240d1660f7d7a8b
#
_entry.id   719ddd4babdc74d9a240d1660f7d7a8b
#
_cell.length_a   1.000
_cell.length_b   1.000
_cell.length_c   1.000
_cell.angle_alpha   90.00
_cell.angle_beta   90.00
_cell.angle_gamma   90.00
#
_symmetry.space_group_name_H-M   'P 1'
#
loop_
_entity.id
_entity.type
_entity.pdbx_description
1 polymer ?
#
loop_
_entity_poly.entity_id
_entity_poly.type
_entity_poly.pdbx_seq_one_letter_code
_entity_poly.pdbx_strand_id
1 'polypeptide(L)'
;MPFITARDGAQLYWRDFGQGAPILFLNGLGCSSQMWDYQIAAFADQGFRCIGFDRRGHGRSDQPAGGYDLDTFTDDVATLIDELGLASLTLVTHSMGGGEAVRYLTRHGSERVSRLILLAPTTPMLLKSDDNPGGAPRAGFEALWAQWRRDYPKWVADNIAPFFIPE
;
A
#
# COMPACT_ATOMS: atom_id res chain seq x y z
N MET A 1 -7.38 8.04 18.77
CA MET A 1 -5.94 7.81 18.57
C MET A 1 -5.76 7.37 17.11
N PRO A 2 -4.67 7.67 16.43
CA PRO A 2 -4.53 7.41 14.99
C PRO A 2 -4.17 5.94 14.69
N PHE A 3 -4.75 5.00 15.40
CA PHE A 3 -4.57 3.57 15.21
C PHE A 3 -5.93 2.88 15.13
N ILE A 4 -6.01 1.87 14.25
CA ILE A 4 -7.07 0.87 14.23
C ILE A 4 -6.46 -0.48 14.63
N THR A 5 -7.30 -1.39 15.11
CA THR A 5 -6.87 -2.74 15.48
C THR A 5 -7.25 -3.72 14.38
N ALA A 6 -6.27 -4.35 13.75
CA ALA A 6 -6.50 -5.41 12.79
C ALA A 6 -7.11 -6.66 13.44
N ARG A 7 -7.66 -7.59 12.65
CA ARG A 7 -8.33 -8.80 13.14
C ARG A 7 -7.45 -9.71 14.00
N ASP A 8 -6.13 -9.66 13.80
CA ASP A 8 -5.13 -10.40 14.56
C ASP A 8 -4.54 -9.62 15.75
N GLY A 9 -5.06 -8.42 16.02
CA GLY A 9 -4.67 -7.54 17.11
C GLY A 9 -3.57 -6.53 16.78
N ALA A 10 -2.99 -6.56 15.59
CA ALA A 10 -1.98 -5.58 15.19
C ALA A 10 -2.54 -4.16 15.16
N GLN A 11 -1.77 -3.21 15.68
CA GLN A 11 -2.14 -1.79 15.66
C GLN A 11 -1.65 -1.15 14.37
N LEU A 12 -2.56 -0.61 13.58
CA LEU A 12 -2.28 -0.04 12.26
C LEU A 12 -2.47 1.46 12.30
N TYR A 13 -1.41 2.18 11.97
CA TYR A 13 -1.38 3.64 12.00
C TYR A 13 -2.03 4.24 10.76
N TRP A 14 -2.83 5.28 10.97
CA TRP A 14 -3.44 6.06 9.89
C TRP A 14 -3.44 7.56 10.22
N ARG A 15 -3.62 8.38 9.19
CA ARG A 15 -3.70 9.84 9.29
C ARG A 15 -4.92 10.33 8.50
N ASP A 16 -5.53 11.42 8.95
CA ASP A 16 -6.73 11.99 8.35
C ASP A 16 -6.59 13.51 8.25
N PHE A 17 -6.78 14.05 7.07
CA PHE A 17 -6.63 15.47 6.77
C PHE A 17 -7.75 15.95 5.88
N GLY A 18 -8.20 17.20 6.12
CA GLY A 18 -9.27 17.82 5.33
C GLY A 18 -10.65 17.24 5.63
N GLN A 19 -11.60 17.57 4.78
CA GLN A 19 -13.00 17.14 4.87
C GLN A 19 -13.57 17.00 3.46
N GLY A 20 -14.65 16.23 3.29
CA GLY A 20 -15.34 16.04 2.01
C GLY A 20 -15.18 14.64 1.44
N ALA A 21 -15.12 14.50 0.12
CA ALA A 21 -15.03 13.19 -0.53
C ALA A 21 -13.72 12.46 -0.15
N PRO A 22 -13.79 11.20 0.31
CA PRO A 22 -12.62 10.51 0.85
C PRO A 22 -11.68 10.00 -0.23
N ILE A 23 -10.38 10.18 0.02
CA ILE A 23 -9.27 9.60 -0.74
C ILE A 23 -8.43 8.78 0.24
N LEU A 24 -8.22 7.49 -0.03
CA LEU A 24 -7.30 6.64 0.72
C LEU A 24 -6.05 6.36 -0.12
N PHE A 25 -4.89 6.64 0.46
CA PHE A 25 -3.59 6.47 -0.16
C PHE A 25 -2.92 5.19 0.32
N LEU A 26 -2.60 4.28 -0.61
CA LEU A 26 -1.90 3.02 -0.34
C LEU A 26 -0.48 3.07 -0.90
N ASN A 27 0.49 2.82 -0.03
CA ASN A 27 1.91 3.02 -0.26
C ASN A 27 2.57 1.88 -1.06
N GLY A 28 3.72 2.17 -1.66
CA GLY A 28 4.65 1.16 -2.15
C GLY A 28 5.34 0.37 -1.03
N LEU A 29 6.04 -0.70 -1.40
CA LEU A 29 6.85 -1.48 -0.48
C LEU A 29 7.96 -0.62 0.13
N GLY A 30 8.17 -0.76 1.44
CA GLY A 30 9.18 0.00 2.19
C GLY A 30 8.83 1.46 2.46
N CYS A 31 7.65 1.94 2.01
CA CYS A 31 7.20 3.31 2.20
C CYS A 31 6.13 3.41 3.30
N SER A 32 6.12 4.52 4.02
CA SER A 32 5.03 4.90 4.92
C SER A 32 4.05 5.86 4.23
N SER A 33 2.94 6.17 4.89
CA SER A 33 1.97 7.17 4.42
C SER A 33 2.57 8.56 4.19
N GLN A 34 3.75 8.85 4.73
CA GLN A 34 4.46 10.11 4.53
C GLN A 34 4.88 10.34 3.07
N MET A 35 5.01 9.28 2.26
CA MET A 35 5.30 9.45 0.83
C MET A 35 4.23 10.29 0.10
N TRP A 36 3.04 10.42 0.68
CA TRP A 36 1.90 11.13 0.12
C TRP A 36 1.72 12.56 0.69
N ASP A 37 2.66 13.08 1.50
CA ASP A 37 2.47 14.35 2.20
C ASP A 37 2.14 15.51 1.27
N TYR A 38 2.80 15.61 0.11
CA TYR A 38 2.50 16.65 -0.88
C TYR A 38 1.11 16.51 -1.50
N GLN A 39 0.72 15.27 -1.85
CA GLN A 39 -0.59 14.98 -2.43
C GLN A 39 -1.70 15.19 -1.40
N ILE A 40 -1.50 14.72 -0.18
CA ILE A 40 -2.45 14.91 0.92
C ILE A 40 -2.68 16.40 1.17
N ALA A 41 -1.63 17.21 1.28
CA ALA A 41 -1.77 18.66 1.48
C ALA A 41 -2.53 19.31 0.31
N ALA A 42 -2.13 19.02 -0.93
CA ALA A 42 -2.76 19.61 -2.10
C ALA A 42 -4.23 19.25 -2.26
N PHE A 43 -4.62 18.00 -1.99
CA PHE A 43 -6.01 17.56 -2.11
C PHE A 43 -6.86 18.01 -0.91
N ALA A 44 -6.30 18.05 0.31
CA ALA A 44 -7.00 18.56 1.47
C ALA A 44 -7.37 20.06 1.29
N ASP A 45 -6.46 20.86 0.72
CA ASP A 45 -6.71 22.27 0.38
C ASP A 45 -7.82 22.43 -0.69
N GLN A 46 -8.04 21.41 -1.51
CA GLN A 46 -9.12 21.36 -2.50
C GLN A 46 -10.45 20.81 -1.96
N GLY A 47 -10.54 20.53 -0.66
CA GLY A 47 -11.78 20.07 -0.01
C GLY A 47 -12.00 18.57 -0.09
N PHE A 48 -10.94 17.76 -0.21
CA PHE A 48 -11.02 16.30 -0.07
C PHE A 48 -10.64 15.88 1.37
N ARG A 49 -11.22 14.78 1.83
CA ARG A 49 -10.76 14.08 3.03
C ARG A 49 -9.69 13.07 2.64
N CYS A 50 -8.45 13.31 3.04
CA CYS A 50 -7.28 12.54 2.65
C CYS A 50 -6.81 11.63 3.78
N ILE A 51 -6.85 10.32 3.56
CA ILE A 51 -6.46 9.31 4.54
C ILE A 51 -5.14 8.68 4.10
N GLY A 52 -4.10 8.81 4.92
CA GLY A 52 -2.84 8.10 4.77
C GLY A 52 -2.82 6.88 5.69
N PHE A 53 -2.36 5.74 5.20
CA PHE A 53 -2.36 4.49 5.92
C PHE A 53 -0.98 3.84 5.90
N ASP A 54 -0.46 3.47 7.06
CA ASP A 54 0.76 2.68 7.19
C ASP A 54 0.39 1.21 7.28
N ARG A 55 0.78 0.44 6.26
CA ARG A 55 0.61 -1.02 6.24
C ARG A 55 1.36 -1.66 7.42
N ARG A 56 0.89 -2.80 7.93
CA ARG A 56 1.67 -3.61 8.89
C ARG A 56 3.12 -3.80 8.43
N GLY A 57 4.06 -3.75 9.34
CA GLY A 57 5.49 -3.82 9.04
C GLY A 57 6.09 -2.55 8.41
N HIS A 58 5.31 -1.47 8.27
CA HIS A 58 5.75 -0.21 7.67
C HIS A 58 5.42 0.98 8.59
N GLY A 59 6.21 2.02 8.49
CA GLY A 59 5.96 3.29 9.16
C GLY A 59 5.79 3.14 10.67
N ARG A 60 4.61 3.54 11.17
CA ARG A 60 4.25 3.53 12.60
C ARG A 60 3.35 2.36 12.99
N SER A 61 2.95 1.53 12.02
CA SER A 61 2.17 0.33 12.29
C SER A 61 3.01 -0.76 12.94
N ASP A 62 2.35 -1.66 13.67
CA ASP A 62 3.00 -2.82 14.28
C ASP A 62 3.72 -3.69 13.25
N GLN A 63 4.71 -4.44 13.74
CA GLN A 63 5.50 -5.39 12.98
C GLN A 63 5.28 -6.81 13.52
N PRO A 64 4.09 -7.40 13.31
CA PRO A 64 3.79 -8.74 13.79
C PRO A 64 4.71 -9.79 13.15
N ALA A 65 4.85 -10.95 13.78
CA ALA A 65 5.71 -12.04 13.29
C ALA A 65 5.20 -12.70 11.99
N GLY A 66 3.96 -12.41 11.57
CA GLY A 66 3.32 -13.00 10.37
C GLY A 66 2.26 -12.09 9.78
N GLY A 67 1.49 -12.62 8.80
CA GLY A 67 0.43 -11.87 8.13
C GLY A 67 0.96 -10.89 7.08
N TYR A 68 2.02 -11.26 6.37
CA TYR A 68 2.62 -10.46 5.31
C TYR A 68 2.25 -10.96 3.91
N ASP A 69 1.09 -11.55 3.79
CA ASP A 69 0.47 -11.92 2.52
C ASP A 69 -0.53 -10.87 2.04
N LEU A 70 -0.86 -10.93 0.76
CA LEU A 70 -1.73 -9.93 0.13
C LEU A 70 -3.15 -9.94 0.68
N ASP A 71 -3.66 -11.10 1.09
CA ASP A 71 -5.01 -11.23 1.65
C ASP A 71 -5.08 -10.53 3.01
N THR A 72 -4.08 -10.71 3.86
CA THR A 72 -3.98 -10.04 5.16
C THR A 72 -3.84 -8.53 5.00
N PHE A 73 -2.98 -8.03 4.09
CA PHE A 73 -2.88 -6.59 3.81
C PHE A 73 -4.22 -6.01 3.35
N THR A 74 -4.94 -6.76 2.54
CA THR A 74 -6.24 -6.35 2.03
C THR A 74 -7.32 -6.34 3.11
N ASP A 75 -7.29 -7.30 4.03
CA ASP A 75 -8.19 -7.34 5.19
C ASP A 75 -7.91 -6.18 6.16
N ASP A 76 -6.65 -5.74 6.29
CA ASP A 76 -6.27 -4.54 7.03
C ASP A 76 -6.88 -3.27 6.41
N VAL A 77 -6.78 -3.14 5.08
CA VAL A 77 -7.42 -2.03 4.33
C VAL A 77 -8.94 -2.05 4.52
N ALA A 78 -9.56 -3.22 4.47
CA ALA A 78 -11.00 -3.36 4.71
C ALA A 78 -11.38 -2.93 6.13
N THR A 79 -10.60 -3.33 7.14
CA THR A 79 -10.79 -2.90 8.53
C THR A 79 -10.74 -1.39 8.66
N LEU A 80 -9.77 -0.72 8.02
CA LEU A 80 -9.68 0.74 8.01
C LEU A 80 -10.91 1.38 7.36
N ILE A 81 -11.32 0.89 6.19
CA ILE A 81 -12.49 1.41 5.46
C ILE A 81 -13.76 1.29 6.31
N ASP A 82 -13.95 0.17 6.99
CA ASP A 82 -15.11 -0.10 7.84
C ASP A 82 -15.10 0.76 9.12
N GLU A 83 -13.98 0.82 9.84
CA GLU A 83 -13.83 1.62 11.07
C GLU A 83 -14.04 3.12 10.84
N LEU A 84 -13.61 3.63 9.68
CA LEU A 84 -13.79 5.04 9.32
C LEU A 84 -15.10 5.32 8.59
N GLY A 85 -15.93 4.30 8.34
CA GLY A 85 -17.20 4.42 7.64
C GLY A 85 -17.06 5.00 6.22
N LEU A 86 -15.96 4.68 5.51
CA LEU A 86 -15.68 5.26 4.20
C LEU A 86 -16.61 4.69 3.14
N ALA A 87 -17.15 5.57 2.30
CA ALA A 87 -17.99 5.23 1.15
C ALA A 87 -17.69 6.19 -0.01
N SER A 88 -18.03 5.78 -1.23
CA SER A 88 -17.70 6.52 -2.46
C SER A 88 -16.22 6.89 -2.54
N LEU A 89 -15.38 5.98 -2.03
CA LEU A 89 -13.95 6.17 -1.82
C LEU A 89 -13.18 6.23 -3.13
N THR A 90 -12.22 7.13 -3.22
CA THR A 90 -11.16 7.08 -4.23
C THR A 90 -9.93 6.39 -3.62
N LEU A 91 -9.51 5.24 -4.19
CA LEU A 91 -8.24 4.61 -3.85
C LEU A 91 -7.13 5.16 -4.74
N VAL A 92 -6.10 5.75 -4.16
CA VAL A 92 -4.87 6.19 -4.84
C VAL A 92 -3.73 5.31 -4.39
N THR A 93 -3.07 4.66 -5.32
CA THR A 93 -2.12 3.59 -4.99
C THR A 93 -0.81 3.76 -5.72
N HIS A 94 0.28 3.32 -5.11
CA HIS A 94 1.59 3.23 -5.76
C HIS A 94 2.16 1.83 -5.60
N SER A 95 2.74 1.28 -6.68
CA SER A 95 3.48 0.01 -6.67
C SER A 95 2.69 -1.12 -6.01
N MET A 96 3.17 -1.69 -4.90
CA MET A 96 2.54 -2.77 -4.13
C MET A 96 1.12 -2.41 -3.65
N GLY A 97 0.84 -1.14 -3.32
CA GLY A 97 -0.51 -0.68 -2.96
C GLY A 97 -1.54 -0.91 -4.08
N GLY A 98 -1.10 -0.95 -5.35
CA GLY A 98 -1.98 -1.32 -6.47
C GLY A 98 -2.46 -2.77 -6.39
N GLY A 99 -1.58 -3.69 -5.98
CA GLY A 99 -1.95 -5.09 -5.74
C GLY A 99 -2.99 -5.23 -4.63
N GLU A 100 -2.81 -4.49 -3.54
CA GLU A 100 -3.76 -4.47 -2.41
C GLU A 100 -5.14 -3.94 -2.84
N ALA A 101 -5.17 -2.84 -3.60
CA ALA A 101 -6.43 -2.26 -4.05
C ALA A 101 -7.18 -3.20 -5.01
N VAL A 102 -6.50 -3.82 -5.96
CA VAL A 102 -7.12 -4.80 -6.87
C VAL A 102 -7.60 -6.02 -6.09
N ARG A 103 -6.81 -6.51 -5.13
CA ARG A 103 -7.23 -7.62 -4.28
C ARG A 103 -8.39 -7.24 -3.37
N TYR A 104 -8.43 -6.00 -2.85
CA TYR A 104 -9.58 -5.48 -2.10
C TYR A 104 -10.87 -5.59 -2.94
N LEU A 105 -10.87 -5.11 -4.18
CA LEU A 105 -12.04 -5.17 -5.05
C LEU A 105 -12.51 -6.60 -5.32
N THR A 106 -11.59 -7.54 -5.46
CA THR A 106 -11.93 -8.95 -5.73
C THR A 106 -12.35 -9.73 -4.48
N ARG A 107 -11.92 -9.30 -3.28
CA ARG A 107 -12.16 -10.00 -2.02
C ARG A 107 -13.30 -9.40 -1.21
N HIS A 108 -13.43 -8.07 -1.20
CA HIS A 108 -14.40 -7.31 -0.40
C HIS A 108 -15.45 -6.60 -1.22
N GLY A 109 -15.36 -6.66 -2.56
CA GLY A 109 -16.30 -5.99 -3.46
C GLY A 109 -15.93 -4.53 -3.73
N SER A 110 -16.70 -3.90 -4.61
CA SER A 110 -16.46 -2.54 -5.09
C SER A 110 -17.44 -1.49 -4.54
N GLU A 111 -18.40 -1.89 -3.73
CA GLU A 111 -19.54 -1.04 -3.31
C GLU A 111 -19.09 0.23 -2.58
N ARG A 112 -17.95 0.18 -1.91
CA ARG A 112 -17.38 1.32 -1.19
C ARG A 112 -16.44 2.18 -2.03
N VAL A 113 -16.00 1.68 -3.19
CA VAL A 113 -14.97 2.31 -4.03
C VAL A 113 -15.60 2.89 -5.30
N SER A 114 -15.51 4.20 -5.46
CA SER A 114 -16.01 4.90 -6.64
C SER A 114 -14.95 5.08 -7.73
N ARG A 115 -13.66 5.16 -7.34
CA ARG A 115 -12.54 5.35 -8.25
C ARG A 115 -11.29 4.61 -7.77
N LEU A 116 -10.51 4.11 -8.72
CA LEU A 116 -9.20 3.52 -8.48
C LEU A 116 -8.16 4.20 -9.38
N ILE A 117 -7.10 4.71 -8.76
CA ILE A 117 -5.95 5.32 -9.43
C ILE A 117 -4.72 4.47 -9.14
N LEU A 118 -4.15 3.91 -10.19
CA LEU A 118 -2.98 3.03 -10.14
C LEU A 118 -1.74 3.76 -10.67
N LEU A 119 -0.76 4.01 -9.80
CA LEU A 119 0.52 4.62 -10.15
C LEU A 119 1.60 3.54 -10.11
N ALA A 120 2.16 3.19 -11.26
CA ALA A 120 3.18 2.14 -11.42
C ALA A 120 2.88 0.86 -10.60
N PRO A 121 1.70 0.24 -10.75
CA PRO A 121 1.24 -0.85 -9.88
C PRO A 121 2.00 -2.15 -10.13
N THR A 122 2.04 -3.03 -9.13
CA THR A 122 2.59 -4.39 -9.24
C THR A 122 1.55 -5.43 -9.66
N THR A 123 0.51 -5.01 -10.38
CA THR A 123 -0.58 -5.87 -10.83
C THR A 123 -0.41 -6.28 -12.30
N PRO A 124 -1.03 -7.40 -12.68
CA PRO A 124 -1.80 -8.33 -11.86
C PRO A 124 -0.93 -9.27 -11.03
N MET A 125 0.26 -9.63 -11.51
CA MET A 125 1.16 -10.57 -10.86
C MET A 125 2.59 -10.40 -11.40
N LEU A 126 3.58 -10.41 -10.50
CA LEU A 126 4.99 -10.28 -10.89
C LEU A 126 5.64 -11.64 -11.21
N LEU A 127 5.18 -12.70 -10.53
CA LEU A 127 5.76 -14.03 -10.67
C LEU A 127 5.39 -14.67 -12.01
N LYS A 128 6.36 -15.29 -12.66
CA LYS A 128 6.13 -16.11 -13.86
C LYS A 128 5.30 -17.36 -13.52
N SER A 129 4.25 -17.58 -14.29
CA SER A 129 3.37 -18.74 -14.25
C SER A 129 2.82 -19.01 -15.65
N ASP A 130 2.02 -20.07 -15.80
CA ASP A 130 1.33 -20.34 -17.06
C ASP A 130 0.40 -19.21 -17.47
N ASP A 131 -0.26 -18.56 -16.49
CA ASP A 131 -1.15 -17.40 -16.70
C ASP A 131 -0.37 -16.09 -16.85
N ASN A 132 0.93 -16.06 -16.50
CA ASN A 132 1.80 -14.89 -16.61
C ASN A 132 3.18 -15.28 -17.18
N PRO A 133 3.28 -15.67 -18.45
CA PRO A 133 4.52 -16.14 -19.05
C PRO A 133 5.61 -15.05 -19.13
N GLY A 134 5.22 -13.75 -19.14
CA GLY A 134 6.12 -12.61 -19.10
C GLY A 134 6.62 -12.21 -17.71
N GLY A 135 6.16 -12.87 -16.66
CA GLY A 135 6.56 -12.58 -15.28
C GLY A 135 8.01 -12.95 -14.98
N ALA A 136 8.51 -12.43 -13.86
CA ALA A 136 9.86 -12.72 -13.39
C ALA A 136 9.95 -14.12 -12.76
N PRO A 137 11.01 -14.89 -13.02
CA PRO A 137 11.18 -16.22 -12.44
C PRO A 137 11.37 -16.13 -10.91
N ARG A 138 10.86 -17.14 -10.19
CA ARG A 138 10.96 -17.24 -8.72
C ARG A 138 12.40 -17.06 -8.21
N ALA A 139 13.38 -17.65 -8.89
CA ALA A 139 14.79 -17.53 -8.52
C ALA A 139 15.30 -16.08 -8.47
N GLY A 140 14.75 -15.19 -9.30
CA GLY A 140 15.09 -13.76 -9.27
C GLY A 140 14.61 -13.11 -7.97
N PHE A 141 13.41 -13.43 -7.52
CA PHE A 141 12.87 -12.94 -6.24
C PHE A 141 13.65 -13.50 -5.05
N GLU A 142 13.99 -14.79 -5.08
CA GLU A 142 14.77 -15.45 -4.02
C GLU A 142 16.17 -14.80 -3.87
N ALA A 143 16.83 -14.51 -5.00
CA ALA A 143 18.11 -13.80 -5.01
C ALA A 143 17.97 -12.37 -4.44
N LEU A 144 16.90 -11.64 -4.79
CA LEU A 144 16.62 -10.32 -4.26
C LEU A 144 16.36 -10.36 -2.75
N TRP A 145 15.55 -11.29 -2.27
CA TRP A 145 15.27 -11.47 -0.84
C TRP A 145 16.53 -11.84 -0.05
N ALA A 146 17.44 -12.64 -0.63
CA ALA A 146 18.71 -12.95 0.00
C ALA A 146 19.59 -11.70 0.17
N GLN A 147 19.60 -10.79 -0.81
CA GLN A 147 20.29 -9.50 -0.69
C GLN A 147 19.66 -8.63 0.40
N TRP A 148 18.33 -8.48 0.43
CA TRP A 148 17.62 -7.70 1.44
C TRP A 148 17.84 -8.21 2.86
N ARG A 149 17.83 -9.53 3.07
CA ARG A 149 18.12 -10.15 4.38
C ARG A 149 19.56 -9.91 4.82
N ARG A 150 20.47 -9.77 3.88
CA ARG A 150 21.88 -9.53 4.17
C ARG A 150 22.13 -8.10 4.63
N ASP A 151 21.62 -7.11 3.90
CA ASP A 151 21.81 -5.69 4.20
C ASP A 151 20.80 -4.85 3.37
N TYR A 152 19.59 -4.65 3.90
CA TYR A 152 18.56 -3.87 3.21
C TYR A 152 18.93 -2.40 3.04
N PRO A 153 19.47 -1.68 4.06
CA PRO A 153 19.90 -0.30 3.89
C PRO A 153 20.95 -0.12 2.79
N LYS A 154 21.93 -1.02 2.72
CA LYS A 154 22.93 -0.99 1.64
C LYS A 154 22.29 -1.25 0.28
N TRP A 155 21.40 -2.24 0.19
CA TRP A 155 20.69 -2.51 -1.07
C TRP A 155 19.89 -1.28 -1.54
N VAL A 156 19.21 -0.57 -0.65
CA VAL A 156 18.49 0.67 -0.98
C VAL A 156 19.48 1.72 -1.50
N ALA A 157 20.57 1.96 -0.80
CA ALA A 157 21.57 2.94 -1.22
C ALA A 157 22.16 2.65 -2.61
N ASP A 158 22.44 1.36 -2.90
CA ASP A 158 23.03 0.93 -4.17
C ASP A 158 22.01 0.94 -5.35
N ASN A 159 20.71 0.86 -5.07
CA ASN A 159 19.65 0.67 -6.09
C ASN A 159 18.65 1.82 -6.20
N ILE A 160 18.77 2.86 -5.39
CA ILE A 160 17.77 3.94 -5.36
C ILE A 160 17.82 4.86 -6.59
N ALA A 161 19.00 5.06 -7.18
CA ALA A 161 19.18 5.99 -8.28
C ALA A 161 18.25 5.75 -9.49
N PRO A 162 17.97 4.50 -9.92
CA PRO A 162 17.04 4.24 -11.02
C PRO A 162 15.57 4.59 -10.72
N PHE A 163 15.21 4.79 -9.46
CA PHE A 163 13.85 5.22 -9.07
C PHE A 163 13.64 6.72 -9.23
N PHE A 164 14.71 7.48 -9.40
CA PHE A 164 14.66 8.92 -9.63
C PHE A 164 15.32 9.22 -10.98
N ILE A 165 14.63 10.00 -11.81
CA ILE A 165 15.19 10.45 -13.09
C ILE A 165 16.32 11.43 -12.75
N PRO A 166 17.60 11.11 -13.04
CA PRO A 166 18.65 12.11 -12.88
C PRO A 166 18.40 13.25 -13.86
N GLU A 167 18.44 14.47 -13.36
CA GLU A 167 18.42 15.67 -14.21
C GLU A 167 19.68 15.76 -15.08
#